data_bd28a5840caf23da2d7cbc4d8723b552
#
_entry.id   bd28a5840caf23da2d7cbc4d8723b552
#
_cell.length_a   1.000
_cell.length_b   1.000
_cell.length_c   1.000
_cell.angle_alpha   90.00
_cell.angle_beta   90.00
_cell.angle_gamma   90.00
#
_symmetry.space_group_name_H-M   'P 1'
#
loop_
_entity.id
_entity.type
_entity.pdbx_description
1 polymer ?
#
loop_
_entity_poly.entity_id
_entity_poly.type
_entity_poly.pdbx_seq_one_letter_code
_entity_poly.pdbx_strand_id
1 'polypeptide(L)'
;MLMQIRGVRKSFQDNTVLHDVNMDLDRGDVVVILGPSGSGKTTFLRCLNFLEQADAGSMELDGVKFDLSKASSKEIAGVRKKTAFVFQNYNLFANKTALENVTLGLTAGRGMAKDEARKIGLRALRKVGLAERADYYPSQLSGGQQQRVGIARAIAVRPDVVLFDEPTSALDPELVGEVLQVMRSLAEEGMTMIVVTHEMKFARDVASHVIFMADGVVVEEGTSEEFFTNPQQERTKKFLKRILPETYEDPAVRI
;
A
#
# COMPACT_ATOMS: atom_id res chain seq x y z
N MET A 1 15.41 -0.77 -11.43
CA MET A 1 14.32 0.23 -11.27
C MET A 1 13.04 -0.36 -11.84
N LEU A 2 11.99 -0.50 -11.00
CA LEU A 2 10.67 -0.96 -11.45
C LEU A 2 9.74 0.22 -11.71
N MET A 3 9.71 1.17 -10.76
CA MET A 3 8.85 2.35 -10.85
C MET A 3 9.64 3.61 -10.49
N GLN A 4 9.47 4.66 -11.28
CA GLN A 4 10.05 5.96 -11.03
C GLN A 4 8.95 7.02 -11.13
N ILE A 5 8.81 7.85 -10.11
CA ILE A 5 7.75 8.84 -9.99
C ILE A 5 8.39 10.21 -9.82
N ARG A 6 7.94 11.19 -10.60
CA ARG A 6 8.51 12.54 -10.62
C ARG A 6 7.44 13.60 -10.67
N GLY A 7 7.56 14.59 -9.81
CA GLY A 7 6.83 15.84 -9.88
C GLY A 7 5.34 15.72 -9.61
N VAL A 8 4.88 14.78 -8.78
CA VAL A 8 3.44 14.59 -8.55
C VAL A 8 2.86 15.75 -7.78
N ARG A 9 1.87 16.41 -8.39
CA ARG A 9 1.09 17.50 -7.79
C ARG A 9 -0.38 17.18 -7.82
N LYS A 10 -1.09 17.55 -6.74
CA LYS A 10 -2.54 17.39 -6.66
C LYS A 10 -3.15 18.48 -5.79
N SER A 11 -4.19 19.09 -6.30
CA SER A 11 -5.04 20.04 -5.58
C SER A 11 -6.48 19.58 -5.60
N PHE A 12 -7.23 19.91 -4.56
CA PHE A 12 -8.68 19.79 -4.51
C PHE A 12 -9.24 21.18 -4.29
N GLN A 13 -9.91 21.73 -5.29
CA GLN A 13 -10.31 23.14 -5.33
C GLN A 13 -9.09 24.04 -5.09
N ASP A 14 -9.12 24.91 -4.09
CA ASP A 14 -8.03 25.83 -3.77
C ASP A 14 -6.97 25.25 -2.81
N ASN A 15 -7.12 23.99 -2.39
CA ASN A 15 -6.20 23.35 -1.45
C ASN A 15 -5.24 22.39 -2.18
N THR A 16 -3.97 22.76 -2.23
CA THR A 16 -2.92 21.90 -2.76
C THR A 16 -2.51 20.86 -1.71
N VAL A 17 -2.66 19.58 -2.04
CA VAL A 17 -2.40 18.43 -1.16
C VAL A 17 -1.06 17.77 -1.45
N LEU A 18 -0.58 17.81 -2.71
CA LEU A 18 0.74 17.31 -3.11
C LEU A 18 1.49 18.40 -3.88
N HIS A 19 2.76 18.65 -3.48
CA HIS A 19 3.56 19.79 -3.96
C HIS A 19 4.82 19.42 -4.74
N ASP A 20 4.94 18.33 -5.40
CA ASP A 20 6.14 17.87 -6.12
C ASP A 20 6.74 16.60 -5.49
N VAL A 21 5.89 15.60 -5.30
CA VAL A 21 6.31 14.34 -4.68
C VAL A 21 7.05 13.48 -5.70
N ASN A 22 8.21 12.99 -5.27
CA ASN A 22 9.07 12.11 -6.06
C ASN A 22 9.29 10.80 -5.29
N MET A 23 9.47 9.68 -5.99
CA MET A 23 9.77 8.38 -5.39
C MET A 23 10.38 7.43 -6.40
N ASP A 24 11.30 6.60 -5.96
CA ASP A 24 11.87 5.48 -6.72
C ASP A 24 11.55 4.16 -6.03
N LEU A 25 11.38 3.09 -6.83
CA LEU A 25 11.03 1.76 -6.34
C LEU A 25 11.70 0.69 -7.21
N ASP A 26 12.48 -0.17 -6.59
CA ASP A 26 13.05 -1.34 -7.25
C ASP A 26 12.18 -2.60 -7.07
N ARG A 27 12.45 -3.64 -7.86
CA ARG A 27 11.75 -4.92 -7.69
C ARG A 27 12.14 -5.57 -6.37
N GLY A 28 11.13 -6.01 -5.62
CA GLY A 28 11.31 -6.62 -4.30
C GLY A 28 11.38 -5.62 -3.16
N ASP A 29 11.37 -4.32 -3.44
CA ASP A 29 11.34 -3.29 -2.40
C ASP A 29 10.00 -3.24 -1.67
N VAL A 30 10.11 -2.94 -0.38
CA VAL A 30 8.99 -2.51 0.45
C VAL A 30 9.22 -1.05 0.85
N VAL A 31 8.59 -0.13 0.13
CA VAL A 31 8.61 1.29 0.47
C VAL A 31 7.47 1.60 1.42
N VAL A 32 7.79 2.10 2.62
CA VAL A 32 6.79 2.52 3.60
C VAL A 32 6.69 4.04 3.63
N ILE A 33 5.47 4.57 3.50
CA ILE A 33 5.18 6.00 3.55
C ILE A 33 4.56 6.33 4.91
N LEU A 34 5.27 7.12 5.70
CA LEU A 34 4.88 7.58 7.03
C LEU A 34 4.53 9.08 7.01
N GLY A 35 3.82 9.53 8.04
CA GLY A 35 3.54 10.96 8.22
C GLY A 35 2.21 11.22 8.93
N PRO A 36 1.97 12.46 9.39
CA PRO A 36 0.73 12.82 10.07
C PRO A 36 -0.51 12.65 9.16
N SER A 37 -1.69 12.57 9.78
CA SER A 37 -2.96 12.59 9.03
C SER A 37 -3.08 13.88 8.22
N GLY A 38 -3.61 13.77 6.99
CA GLY A 38 -3.72 14.92 6.09
C GLY A 38 -2.44 15.29 5.33
N SER A 39 -1.32 14.58 5.48
CA SER A 39 -0.07 14.90 4.76
C SER A 39 -0.04 14.48 3.27
N GLY A 40 -1.13 13.94 2.73
CA GLY A 40 -1.23 13.60 1.31
C GLY A 40 -0.90 12.15 0.95
N LYS A 41 -0.51 11.28 1.89
CA LYS A 41 -0.08 9.88 1.64
C LYS A 41 -1.06 9.07 0.81
N THR A 42 -2.32 8.98 1.26
CA THR A 42 -3.40 8.30 0.54
C THR A 42 -3.65 8.90 -0.84
N THR A 43 -3.63 10.23 -0.95
CA THR A 43 -3.80 10.93 -2.23
C THR A 43 -2.66 10.58 -3.19
N PHE A 44 -1.42 10.58 -2.71
CA PHE A 44 -0.26 10.17 -3.51
C PHE A 44 -0.41 8.72 -3.99
N LEU A 45 -0.71 7.79 -3.08
CA LEU A 45 -0.89 6.38 -3.42
C LEU A 45 -2.01 6.17 -4.47
N ARG A 46 -3.12 6.91 -4.35
CA ARG A 46 -4.25 6.87 -5.31
C ARG A 46 -3.87 7.43 -6.68
N CYS A 47 -3.01 8.45 -6.74
CA CYS A 47 -2.51 8.98 -8.01
C CYS A 47 -1.69 7.93 -8.78
N LEU A 48 -0.92 7.07 -8.10
CA LEU A 48 -0.11 6.03 -8.74
C LEU A 48 -0.93 4.93 -9.43
N ASN A 49 -2.18 4.72 -9.00
CA ASN A 49 -3.10 3.75 -9.61
C ASN A 49 -4.23 4.42 -10.41
N PHE A 50 -4.17 5.73 -10.60
CA PHE A 50 -5.22 6.54 -11.25
C PHE A 50 -6.60 6.40 -10.59
N LEU A 51 -6.66 6.06 -9.30
CA LEU A 51 -7.89 6.18 -8.50
C LEU A 51 -8.20 7.66 -8.23
N GLU A 52 -7.16 8.48 -8.23
CA GLU A 52 -7.22 9.94 -8.25
C GLU A 52 -6.35 10.43 -9.42
N GLN A 53 -6.82 11.40 -10.18
CA GLN A 53 -6.03 11.99 -11.26
C GLN A 53 -5.11 13.07 -10.68
N ALA A 54 -3.81 12.97 -10.89
CA ALA A 54 -2.88 14.03 -10.54
C ALA A 54 -3.04 15.24 -11.46
N ASP A 55 -2.69 16.44 -10.96
CA ASP A 55 -2.71 17.68 -11.77
C ASP A 55 -1.43 17.83 -12.59
N ALA A 56 -0.33 17.24 -12.11
CA ALA A 56 0.95 17.14 -12.80
C ALA A 56 1.74 15.94 -12.31
N GLY A 57 2.79 15.58 -13.04
CA GLY A 57 3.73 14.54 -12.70
C GLY A 57 3.81 13.43 -13.74
N SER A 58 4.85 12.65 -13.63
CA SER A 58 5.09 11.50 -14.50
C SER A 58 5.42 10.26 -13.69
N MET A 59 5.10 9.11 -14.25
CA MET A 59 5.46 7.80 -13.71
C MET A 59 6.06 6.97 -14.84
N GLU A 60 7.20 6.37 -14.58
CA GLU A 60 7.71 5.28 -15.41
C GLU A 60 7.48 3.97 -14.66
N LEU A 61 6.82 3.00 -15.29
CA LEU A 61 6.57 1.68 -14.74
C LEU A 61 7.08 0.63 -15.72
N ASP A 62 8.10 -0.12 -15.30
CA ASP A 62 8.72 -1.17 -16.11
C ASP A 62 9.12 -0.68 -17.51
N GLY A 63 9.83 0.48 -17.55
CA GLY A 63 10.33 1.13 -18.76
C GLY A 63 9.28 1.88 -19.59
N VAL A 64 8.00 1.89 -19.17
CA VAL A 64 6.94 2.62 -19.86
C VAL A 64 6.60 3.90 -19.11
N LYS A 65 6.65 5.04 -19.81
CA LYS A 65 6.37 6.37 -19.24
C LYS A 65 4.89 6.74 -19.39
N PHE A 66 4.36 7.35 -18.33
CA PHE A 66 2.99 7.84 -18.24
C PHE A 66 2.99 9.28 -17.72
N ASP A 67 2.16 10.14 -18.32
CA ASP A 67 1.79 11.44 -17.76
C ASP A 67 0.61 11.23 -16.82
N LEU A 68 0.80 11.47 -15.53
CA LEU A 68 -0.22 11.23 -14.51
C LEU A 68 -1.43 12.19 -14.61
N SER A 69 -1.26 13.31 -15.33
CA SER A 69 -2.33 14.29 -15.55
C SER A 69 -3.13 14.04 -16.84
N LYS A 70 -2.57 13.31 -17.81
CA LYS A 70 -3.14 13.19 -19.17
C LYS A 70 -3.20 11.76 -19.69
N ALA A 71 -3.02 10.76 -18.82
CA ALA A 71 -3.03 9.37 -19.23
C ALA A 71 -4.37 8.98 -19.86
N SER A 72 -4.32 8.32 -21.00
CA SER A 72 -5.48 7.77 -21.69
C SER A 72 -6.07 6.57 -20.92
N SER A 73 -7.33 6.24 -21.18
CA SER A 73 -7.99 5.07 -20.57
C SER A 73 -7.23 3.76 -20.85
N LYS A 74 -6.54 3.65 -22.00
CA LYS A 74 -5.72 2.48 -22.34
C LYS A 74 -4.46 2.40 -21.49
N GLU A 75 -3.79 3.51 -21.25
CA GLU A 75 -2.60 3.62 -20.38
C GLU A 75 -2.98 3.32 -18.93
N ILE A 76 -4.07 3.92 -18.44
CA ILE A 76 -4.61 3.64 -17.09
C ILE A 76 -4.90 2.15 -16.91
N ALA A 77 -5.57 1.52 -17.89
CA ALA A 77 -5.82 0.08 -17.86
C ALA A 77 -4.52 -0.74 -17.87
N GLY A 78 -3.48 -0.27 -18.58
CA GLY A 78 -2.14 -0.86 -18.58
C GLY A 78 -1.49 -0.83 -17.20
N VAL A 79 -1.50 0.33 -16.52
CA VAL A 79 -0.99 0.48 -15.16
C VAL A 79 -1.75 -0.41 -14.18
N ARG A 80 -3.09 -0.39 -14.22
CA ARG A 80 -3.94 -1.22 -13.33
C ARG A 80 -3.81 -2.73 -13.55
N LYS A 81 -3.28 -3.18 -14.69
CA LYS A 81 -2.91 -4.59 -14.90
C LYS A 81 -1.63 -4.98 -14.18
N LYS A 82 -0.71 -4.03 -13.98
CA LYS A 82 0.59 -4.22 -13.33
C LYS A 82 0.57 -3.86 -11.84
N THR A 83 -0.43 -3.15 -11.37
CA THR A 83 -0.57 -2.73 -9.97
C THR A 83 -1.85 -3.29 -9.35
N ALA A 84 -1.84 -3.52 -8.04
CA ALA A 84 -3.03 -3.85 -7.28
C ALA A 84 -3.15 -2.93 -6.08
N PHE A 85 -4.38 -2.64 -5.65
CA PHE A 85 -4.66 -1.73 -4.55
C PHE A 85 -5.40 -2.45 -3.42
N VAL A 86 -4.90 -2.30 -2.19
CA VAL A 86 -5.53 -2.78 -0.96
C VAL A 86 -6.01 -1.57 -0.17
N PHE A 87 -7.31 -1.49 0.03
CA PHE A 87 -7.98 -0.34 0.65
C PHE A 87 -8.07 -0.48 2.16
N GLN A 88 -8.19 0.64 2.86
CA GLN A 88 -8.43 0.72 4.29
C GLN A 88 -9.74 0.03 4.71
N ASN A 89 -10.82 0.21 3.95
CA ASN A 89 -12.17 -0.29 4.24
C ASN A 89 -12.51 -1.57 3.47
N TYR A 90 -11.55 -2.46 3.24
CA TYR A 90 -11.69 -3.77 2.58
C TYR A 90 -12.23 -3.71 1.14
N ASN A 91 -13.28 -2.94 0.89
CA ASN A 91 -13.98 -2.75 -0.40
C ASN A 91 -14.33 -4.08 -1.09
N LEU A 92 -14.88 -5.02 -0.31
CA LEU A 92 -15.39 -6.27 -0.84
C LEU A 92 -16.81 -6.09 -1.39
N PHE A 93 -17.11 -6.84 -2.43
CA PHE A 93 -18.47 -6.94 -2.96
C PHE A 93 -19.32 -7.77 -1.98
N ALA A 94 -20.28 -7.14 -1.32
CA ALA A 94 -21.10 -7.75 -0.27
C ALA A 94 -21.94 -8.95 -0.77
N ASN A 95 -22.31 -8.94 -2.05
CA ASN A 95 -23.10 -9.99 -2.71
C ASN A 95 -22.24 -11.10 -3.36
N LYS A 96 -20.94 -11.16 -3.04
CA LYS A 96 -20.01 -12.16 -3.53
C LYS A 96 -19.29 -12.84 -2.38
N THR A 97 -19.04 -14.13 -2.54
CA THR A 97 -18.22 -14.89 -1.58
C THR A 97 -16.76 -14.39 -1.55
N ALA A 98 -15.97 -14.84 -0.58
CA ALA A 98 -14.55 -14.55 -0.51
C ALA A 98 -13.83 -14.97 -1.81
N LEU A 99 -14.10 -16.18 -2.30
CA LEU A 99 -13.50 -16.68 -3.54
C LEU A 99 -13.93 -15.86 -4.76
N GLU A 100 -15.20 -15.49 -4.86
CA GLU A 100 -15.70 -14.67 -5.96
C GLU A 100 -15.09 -13.26 -5.93
N ASN A 101 -14.92 -12.66 -4.74
CA ASN A 101 -14.21 -11.40 -4.58
C ASN A 101 -12.77 -11.48 -5.11
N VAL A 102 -12.06 -12.55 -4.77
CA VAL A 102 -10.67 -12.75 -5.20
C VAL A 102 -10.57 -13.00 -6.70
N THR A 103 -11.53 -13.75 -7.28
CA THR A 103 -11.46 -14.16 -8.69
C THR A 103 -12.04 -13.14 -9.66
N LEU A 104 -12.76 -12.12 -9.18
CA LEU A 104 -13.42 -11.14 -10.05
C LEU A 104 -12.43 -10.40 -10.98
N GLY A 105 -11.28 -9.99 -10.47
CA GLY A 105 -10.23 -9.35 -11.28
C GLY A 105 -9.66 -10.26 -12.36
N LEU A 106 -9.64 -11.57 -12.13
CA LEU A 106 -9.18 -12.55 -13.11
C LEU A 106 -10.23 -12.80 -14.20
N THR A 107 -11.49 -12.98 -13.81
CA THR A 107 -12.57 -13.32 -14.74
C THR A 107 -13.05 -12.09 -15.52
N ALA A 108 -13.58 -11.07 -14.83
CA ALA A 108 -14.10 -9.86 -15.46
C ALA A 108 -12.99 -8.92 -15.97
N GLY A 109 -11.88 -8.81 -15.23
CA GLY A 109 -10.79 -7.88 -15.59
C GLY A 109 -9.83 -8.43 -16.65
N ARG A 110 -9.58 -9.75 -16.67
CA ARG A 110 -8.59 -10.39 -17.56
C ARG A 110 -9.20 -11.44 -18.51
N GLY A 111 -10.50 -11.69 -18.45
CA GLY A 111 -11.19 -12.66 -19.30
C GLY A 111 -10.79 -14.12 -19.07
N MET A 112 -10.23 -14.44 -17.89
CA MET A 112 -9.75 -15.78 -17.55
C MET A 112 -10.94 -16.74 -17.37
N ALA A 113 -10.77 -18.00 -17.80
CA ALA A 113 -11.77 -19.06 -17.59
C ALA A 113 -12.06 -19.25 -16.09
N LYS A 114 -13.32 -19.50 -15.74
CA LYS A 114 -13.76 -19.59 -14.32
C LYS A 114 -13.01 -20.66 -13.52
N ASP A 115 -12.76 -21.84 -14.13
CA ASP A 115 -12.08 -22.95 -13.45
C ASP A 115 -10.59 -22.63 -13.15
N GLU A 116 -9.93 -21.93 -14.07
CA GLU A 116 -8.56 -21.46 -13.87
C GLU A 116 -8.50 -20.37 -12.79
N ALA A 117 -9.40 -19.37 -12.89
CA ALA A 117 -9.52 -18.31 -11.89
C ALA A 117 -9.81 -18.88 -10.50
N ARG A 118 -10.69 -19.91 -10.39
CA ARG A 118 -10.98 -20.60 -9.13
C ARG A 118 -9.71 -21.22 -8.51
N LYS A 119 -8.89 -21.91 -9.29
CA LYS A 119 -7.63 -22.51 -8.81
C LYS A 119 -6.67 -21.43 -8.26
N ILE A 120 -6.56 -20.30 -8.96
CA ILE A 120 -5.72 -19.18 -8.53
C ILE A 120 -6.30 -18.54 -7.25
N GLY A 121 -7.61 -18.29 -7.21
CA GLY A 121 -8.30 -17.71 -6.06
C GLY A 121 -8.15 -18.54 -4.80
N LEU A 122 -8.31 -19.88 -4.89
CA LEU A 122 -8.10 -20.78 -3.75
C LEU A 122 -6.65 -20.78 -3.25
N ARG A 123 -5.67 -20.69 -4.16
CA ARG A 123 -4.26 -20.51 -3.74
C ARG A 123 -4.03 -19.19 -3.03
N ALA A 124 -4.62 -18.09 -3.53
CA ALA A 124 -4.51 -16.79 -2.90
C ALA A 124 -5.17 -16.77 -1.51
N LEU A 125 -6.36 -17.35 -1.37
CA LEU A 125 -7.04 -17.49 -0.07
C LEU A 125 -6.24 -18.35 0.92
N ARG A 126 -5.62 -19.43 0.45
CA ARG A 126 -4.73 -20.27 1.28
C ARG A 126 -3.54 -19.46 1.80
N LYS A 127 -2.94 -18.63 0.94
CA LYS A 127 -1.79 -17.80 1.29
C LYS A 127 -2.10 -16.80 2.41
N VAL A 128 -3.33 -16.34 2.50
CA VAL A 128 -3.79 -15.44 3.59
C VAL A 128 -4.50 -16.19 4.74
N GLY A 129 -4.43 -17.53 4.78
CA GLY A 129 -5.01 -18.35 5.84
C GLY A 129 -6.54 -18.47 5.82
N LEU A 130 -7.19 -18.31 4.65
CA LEU A 130 -8.64 -18.30 4.51
C LEU A 130 -9.19 -19.36 3.52
N ALA A 131 -8.46 -20.44 3.30
CA ALA A 131 -8.90 -21.50 2.37
C ALA A 131 -10.29 -22.07 2.74
N GLU A 132 -10.54 -22.30 4.03
CA GLU A 132 -11.80 -22.86 4.56
C GLU A 132 -12.94 -21.84 4.60
N ARG A 133 -12.67 -20.58 4.24
CA ARG A 133 -13.65 -19.47 4.19
C ARG A 133 -13.99 -19.04 2.77
N ALA A 134 -13.60 -19.84 1.77
CA ALA A 134 -13.77 -19.51 0.34
C ALA A 134 -15.22 -19.17 -0.05
N ASP A 135 -16.19 -19.88 0.51
CA ASP A 135 -17.61 -19.75 0.21
C ASP A 135 -18.37 -18.80 1.18
N TYR A 136 -17.65 -18.12 2.10
CA TYR A 136 -18.24 -17.17 3.04
C TYR A 136 -18.44 -15.80 2.37
N TYR A 137 -19.56 -15.16 2.70
CA TYR A 137 -19.83 -13.77 2.33
C TYR A 137 -19.13 -12.80 3.30
N PRO A 138 -18.85 -11.55 2.89
CA PRO A 138 -18.21 -10.55 3.77
C PRO A 138 -18.90 -10.39 5.11
N SER A 139 -20.23 -10.44 5.20
CA SER A 139 -20.99 -10.35 6.44
C SER A 139 -20.75 -11.50 7.42
N GLN A 140 -20.14 -12.60 6.98
CA GLN A 140 -19.82 -13.78 7.78
C GLN A 140 -18.34 -13.78 8.21
N LEU A 141 -17.58 -12.76 7.86
CA LEU A 141 -16.14 -12.63 8.09
C LEU A 141 -15.86 -11.48 9.07
N SER A 142 -14.88 -11.67 9.96
CA SER A 142 -14.37 -10.59 10.79
C SER A 142 -13.68 -9.52 9.93
N GLY A 143 -13.46 -8.30 10.47
CA GLY A 143 -12.75 -7.24 9.78
C GLY A 143 -11.37 -7.67 9.28
N GLY A 144 -10.58 -8.35 10.13
CA GLY A 144 -9.27 -8.89 9.72
C GLY A 144 -9.37 -9.96 8.64
N GLN A 145 -10.40 -10.81 8.67
CA GLN A 145 -10.66 -11.77 7.58
C GLN A 145 -11.05 -11.07 6.29
N GLN A 146 -11.91 -10.05 6.34
CA GLN A 146 -12.29 -9.26 5.16
C GLN A 146 -11.06 -8.57 4.54
N GLN A 147 -10.19 -7.99 5.37
CA GLN A 147 -8.96 -7.36 4.89
C GLN A 147 -8.04 -8.39 4.25
N ARG A 148 -7.88 -9.57 4.82
CA ARG A 148 -7.10 -10.66 4.23
C ARG A 148 -7.69 -11.14 2.90
N VAL A 149 -9.02 -11.16 2.72
CA VAL A 149 -9.65 -11.39 1.41
C VAL A 149 -9.29 -10.27 0.43
N GLY A 150 -9.27 -9.00 0.87
CA GLY A 150 -8.82 -7.86 0.07
C GLY A 150 -7.37 -8.02 -0.41
N ILE A 151 -6.48 -8.49 0.47
CA ILE A 151 -5.08 -8.81 0.13
C ILE A 151 -5.04 -9.97 -0.87
N ALA A 152 -5.77 -11.07 -0.62
CA ALA A 152 -5.85 -12.21 -1.54
C ALA A 152 -6.32 -11.80 -2.94
N ARG A 153 -7.32 -10.89 -3.03
CA ARG A 153 -7.78 -10.29 -4.29
C ARG A 153 -6.66 -9.55 -5.01
N ALA A 154 -5.88 -8.77 -4.27
CA ALA A 154 -4.77 -8.00 -4.83
C ALA A 154 -3.66 -8.90 -5.38
N ILE A 155 -3.24 -9.93 -4.64
CA ILE A 155 -2.14 -10.81 -5.05
C ILE A 155 -2.55 -11.85 -6.11
N ALA A 156 -3.84 -12.20 -6.20
CA ALA A 156 -4.34 -13.18 -7.17
C ALA A 156 -4.06 -12.77 -8.62
N VAL A 157 -4.09 -11.50 -8.92
CA VAL A 157 -3.82 -10.98 -10.27
C VAL A 157 -2.32 -10.90 -10.60
N ARG A 158 -1.42 -11.28 -9.69
CA ARG A 158 0.04 -11.24 -9.85
C ARG A 158 0.51 -9.87 -10.34
N PRO A 159 0.31 -8.82 -9.55
CA PRO A 159 0.77 -7.48 -9.90
C PRO A 159 2.29 -7.37 -9.80
N ASP A 160 2.89 -6.41 -10.51
CA ASP A 160 4.29 -6.03 -10.31
C ASP A 160 4.48 -5.25 -8.99
N VAL A 161 3.45 -4.48 -8.56
CA VAL A 161 3.46 -3.69 -7.32
C VAL A 161 2.11 -3.78 -6.62
N VAL A 162 2.10 -3.96 -5.29
CA VAL A 162 0.90 -3.85 -4.46
C VAL A 162 0.94 -2.55 -3.65
N LEU A 163 -0.12 -1.78 -3.75
CA LEU A 163 -0.31 -0.51 -3.06
C LEU A 163 -1.23 -0.72 -1.85
N PHE A 164 -0.75 -0.49 -0.64
CA PHE A 164 -1.51 -0.65 0.60
C PHE A 164 -1.83 0.72 1.21
N ASP A 165 -3.11 1.06 1.29
CA ASP A 165 -3.60 2.31 1.88
C ASP A 165 -4.16 2.05 3.28
N GLU A 166 -3.34 2.23 4.31
CA GLU A 166 -3.66 2.03 5.73
C GLU A 166 -4.43 0.71 6.02
N PRO A 167 -3.88 -0.45 5.67
CA PRO A 167 -4.62 -1.72 5.64
C PRO A 167 -5.12 -2.22 7.01
N THR A 168 -4.67 -1.60 8.10
CA THR A 168 -5.02 -2.01 9.48
C THR A 168 -5.84 -0.98 10.23
N SER A 169 -5.98 0.26 9.73
CA SER A 169 -6.57 1.37 10.50
C SER A 169 -8.09 1.26 10.75
N ALA A 170 -8.79 0.39 10.00
CA ALA A 170 -10.20 0.09 10.21
C ALA A 170 -10.44 -1.19 11.04
N LEU A 171 -9.38 -1.76 11.64
CA LEU A 171 -9.45 -3.02 12.40
C LEU A 171 -9.41 -2.80 13.91
N ASP A 172 -10.06 -3.69 14.63
CA ASP A 172 -9.83 -3.82 16.07
C ASP A 172 -8.37 -4.22 16.32
N PRO A 173 -7.73 -3.70 17.40
CA PRO A 173 -6.30 -3.95 17.69
C PRO A 173 -5.92 -5.44 17.73
N GLU A 174 -6.83 -6.30 18.18
CA GLU A 174 -6.62 -7.75 18.27
C GLU A 174 -6.47 -8.41 16.89
N LEU A 175 -7.03 -7.80 15.82
CA LEU A 175 -7.03 -8.35 14.47
C LEU A 175 -5.88 -7.81 13.61
N VAL A 176 -5.20 -6.74 14.04
CA VAL A 176 -4.09 -6.08 13.31
C VAL A 176 -2.95 -7.06 13.06
N GLY A 177 -2.57 -7.85 14.08
CA GLY A 177 -1.44 -8.77 14.01
C GLY A 177 -1.54 -9.78 12.87
N GLU A 178 -2.73 -10.33 12.63
CA GLU A 178 -2.96 -11.33 11.55
C GLU A 178 -2.75 -10.74 10.16
N VAL A 179 -3.19 -9.49 9.94
CA VAL A 179 -3.01 -8.79 8.66
C VAL A 179 -1.55 -8.43 8.43
N LEU A 180 -0.86 -7.90 9.46
CA LEU A 180 0.56 -7.57 9.38
C LEU A 180 1.42 -8.82 9.14
N GLN A 181 1.06 -9.97 9.72
CA GLN A 181 1.77 -11.22 9.48
C GLN A 181 1.67 -11.65 8.01
N VAL A 182 0.49 -11.54 7.39
CA VAL A 182 0.33 -11.82 5.96
C VAL A 182 1.20 -10.86 5.13
N MET A 183 1.22 -9.57 5.45
CA MET A 183 2.03 -8.59 4.73
C MET A 183 3.54 -8.87 4.88
N ARG A 184 4.00 -9.30 6.06
CA ARG A 184 5.40 -9.74 6.27
C ARG A 184 5.76 -10.92 5.37
N SER A 185 4.92 -11.96 5.35
CA SER A 185 5.15 -13.12 4.48
C SER A 185 5.22 -12.75 2.99
N LEU A 186 4.42 -11.78 2.56
CA LEU A 186 4.49 -11.26 1.18
C LEU A 186 5.81 -10.53 0.90
N ALA A 187 6.32 -9.76 1.85
CA ALA A 187 7.62 -9.09 1.75
C ALA A 187 8.77 -10.10 1.68
N GLU A 188 8.76 -11.10 2.56
CA GLU A 188 9.74 -12.19 2.59
C GLU A 188 9.77 -12.98 1.29
N GLU A 189 8.65 -13.09 0.58
CA GLU A 189 8.56 -13.71 -0.74
C GLU A 189 9.02 -12.79 -1.88
N GLY A 190 9.52 -11.59 -1.58
CA GLY A 190 10.03 -10.61 -2.55
C GLY A 190 8.95 -9.84 -3.30
N MET A 191 7.74 -9.71 -2.73
CA MET A 191 6.69 -8.90 -3.34
C MET A 191 7.01 -7.41 -3.21
N THR A 192 7.00 -6.71 -4.33
CA THR A 192 7.18 -5.25 -4.34
C THR A 192 5.94 -4.55 -3.80
N MET A 193 6.12 -3.70 -2.80
CA MET A 193 5.01 -3.04 -2.09
C MET A 193 5.28 -1.57 -1.83
N ILE A 194 4.22 -0.75 -1.91
CA ILE A 194 4.18 0.59 -1.35
C ILE A 194 3.11 0.58 -0.27
N VAL A 195 3.48 0.91 0.96
CA VAL A 195 2.61 0.77 2.14
C VAL A 195 2.47 2.09 2.87
N VAL A 196 1.27 2.66 2.89
CA VAL A 196 0.91 3.73 3.83
C VAL A 196 0.41 3.06 5.11
N THR A 197 1.05 3.35 6.24
CA THR A 197 0.69 2.73 7.52
C THR A 197 1.05 3.61 8.71
N HIS A 198 0.43 3.34 9.85
CA HIS A 198 0.79 3.87 11.18
C HIS A 198 1.47 2.81 12.07
N GLU A 199 1.69 1.60 11.55
CA GLU A 199 2.30 0.49 12.27
C GLU A 199 3.83 0.61 12.25
N MET A 200 4.41 1.35 13.22
CA MET A 200 5.84 1.69 13.22
C MET A 200 6.75 0.46 13.34
N LYS A 201 6.34 -0.53 14.16
CA LYS A 201 7.11 -1.78 14.29
C LYS A 201 7.15 -2.54 12.96
N PHE A 202 6.03 -2.63 12.26
CA PHE A 202 5.96 -3.23 10.93
C PHE A 202 6.86 -2.47 9.95
N ALA A 203 6.76 -1.13 9.92
CA ALA A 203 7.57 -0.28 9.05
C ALA A 203 9.07 -0.53 9.29
N ARG A 204 9.52 -0.54 10.55
CA ARG A 204 10.93 -0.76 10.92
C ARG A 204 11.42 -2.16 10.51
N ASP A 205 10.59 -3.19 10.73
CA ASP A 205 11.00 -4.59 10.53
C ASP A 205 11.01 -5.01 9.06
N VAL A 206 10.19 -4.36 8.19
CA VAL A 206 9.89 -4.87 6.83
C VAL A 206 10.32 -3.90 5.73
N ALA A 207 10.38 -2.58 5.99
CA ALA A 207 10.70 -1.62 4.95
C ALA A 207 12.16 -1.72 4.49
N SER A 208 12.38 -1.79 3.18
CA SER A 208 13.69 -1.53 2.56
C SER A 208 13.97 -0.03 2.54
N HIS A 209 12.93 0.79 2.35
CA HIS A 209 13.01 2.24 2.28
C HIS A 209 11.81 2.89 2.96
N VAL A 210 12.04 3.99 3.67
CA VAL A 210 10.99 4.76 4.36
C VAL A 210 10.97 6.19 3.81
N ILE A 211 9.76 6.66 3.52
CA ILE A 211 9.49 8.04 3.08
C ILE A 211 8.61 8.71 4.14
N PHE A 212 9.06 9.83 4.67
CA PHE A 212 8.27 10.65 5.58
C PHE A 212 7.66 11.84 4.85
N MET A 213 6.34 11.87 4.78
CA MET A 213 5.58 12.95 4.16
C MET A 213 4.93 13.86 5.21
N ALA A 214 5.05 15.16 5.01
CA ALA A 214 4.31 16.16 5.77
C ALA A 214 3.98 17.37 4.88
N ASP A 215 2.78 17.96 5.04
CA ASP A 215 2.29 19.10 4.28
C ASP A 215 2.45 18.94 2.75
N GLY A 216 2.20 17.73 2.26
CA GLY A 216 2.21 17.43 0.83
C GLY A 216 3.58 17.29 0.18
N VAL A 217 4.66 17.25 0.94
CA VAL A 217 6.04 17.07 0.45
C VAL A 217 6.72 15.87 1.12
N VAL A 218 7.72 15.32 0.47
CA VAL A 218 8.69 14.41 1.11
C VAL A 218 9.64 15.26 1.94
N VAL A 219 9.64 15.03 3.25
CA VAL A 219 10.50 15.74 4.21
C VAL A 219 11.82 15.01 4.39
N GLU A 220 11.77 13.69 4.45
CA GLU A 220 12.93 12.84 4.64
C GLU A 220 12.66 11.46 4.04
N GLU A 221 13.68 10.85 3.47
CA GLU A 221 13.67 9.46 3.00
C GLU A 221 15.02 8.80 3.27
N GLY A 222 15.02 7.49 3.41
CA GLY A 222 16.23 6.70 3.65
C GLY A 222 15.90 5.22 3.88
N THR A 223 16.92 4.44 4.14
CA THR A 223 16.74 3.05 4.59
C THR A 223 15.97 3.01 5.92
N SER A 224 15.32 1.89 6.21
CA SER A 224 14.62 1.72 7.50
C SER A 224 15.55 1.98 8.68
N GLU A 225 16.77 1.44 8.64
CA GLU A 225 17.77 1.65 9.71
C GLU A 225 18.09 3.13 9.90
N GLU A 226 18.48 3.84 8.84
CA GLU A 226 18.81 5.27 8.90
C GLU A 226 17.65 6.09 9.45
N PHE A 227 16.45 5.86 8.90
CA PHE A 227 15.25 6.62 9.25
C PHE A 227 14.86 6.47 10.73
N PHE A 228 14.91 5.24 11.26
CA PHE A 228 14.50 4.97 12.65
C PHE A 228 15.58 5.16 13.69
N THR A 229 16.88 5.14 13.32
CA THR A 229 17.98 5.27 14.29
C THR A 229 18.68 6.62 14.23
N ASN A 230 18.73 7.27 13.07
CA ASN A 230 19.46 8.51 12.85
C ASN A 230 18.71 9.50 11.92
N PRO A 231 17.45 9.86 12.23
CA PRO A 231 16.70 10.82 11.43
C PRO A 231 17.42 12.17 11.39
N GLN A 232 17.49 12.80 10.21
CA GLN A 232 18.21 14.04 10.00
C GLN A 232 17.32 15.26 10.21
N GLN A 233 16.05 15.18 9.80
CA GLN A 233 15.13 16.31 9.82
C GLN A 233 14.47 16.46 11.19
N GLU A 234 14.45 17.68 11.72
CA GLU A 234 13.84 17.98 13.02
C GLU A 234 12.35 17.60 13.07
N ARG A 235 11.67 17.67 11.92
CA ARG A 235 10.27 17.28 11.81
C ARG A 235 10.08 15.78 11.94
N THR A 236 10.98 14.99 11.37
CA THR A 236 11.02 13.54 11.50
C THR A 236 11.31 13.13 12.94
N LYS A 237 12.31 13.75 13.58
CA LYS A 237 12.65 13.50 15.00
C LYS A 237 11.45 13.74 15.92
N LYS A 238 10.76 14.88 15.75
CA LYS A 238 9.54 15.20 16.52
C LYS A 238 8.42 14.18 16.29
N PHE A 239 8.23 13.74 15.05
CA PHE A 239 7.22 12.73 14.72
C PHE A 239 7.55 11.39 15.38
N LEU A 240 8.77 10.91 15.24
CA LEU A 240 9.21 9.63 15.82
C LEU A 240 9.19 9.66 17.35
N LYS A 241 9.66 10.72 17.97
CA LYS A 241 9.62 10.88 19.44
C LYS A 241 8.19 10.83 19.99
N ARG A 242 7.21 11.34 19.25
CA ARG A 242 5.81 11.31 19.66
C ARG A 242 5.21 9.91 19.58
N ILE A 243 5.63 9.10 18.61
CA ILE A 243 5.03 7.79 18.32
C ILE A 243 5.80 6.64 18.95
N LEU A 244 7.13 6.79 19.09
CA LEU A 244 8.03 5.80 19.68
C LEU A 244 8.81 6.44 20.85
N PRO A 245 8.15 6.89 21.91
CA PRO A 245 8.83 7.57 23.02
C PRO A 245 9.93 6.73 23.64
N GLU A 246 9.73 5.42 23.78
CA GLU A 246 10.70 4.49 24.39
C GLU A 246 12.04 4.38 23.60
N THR A 247 12.01 4.64 22.30
CA THR A 247 13.20 4.55 21.43
C THR A 247 13.98 5.86 21.40
N TYR A 248 13.32 6.99 21.71
CA TYR A 248 13.87 8.35 21.61
C TYR A 248 13.94 9.07 22.98
N GLU A 249 13.86 8.35 24.10
CA GLU A 249 14.20 8.91 25.40
C GLU A 249 15.70 9.21 25.42
N ASP A 250 16.02 10.49 25.61
CA ASP A 250 17.35 11.06 25.63
C ASP A 250 18.22 10.29 26.67
N PRO A 251 19.39 9.74 26.28
CA PRO A 251 20.30 9.10 27.23
C PRO A 251 20.73 10.03 28.38
N ALA A 252 20.56 11.36 28.26
CA ALA A 252 20.86 12.36 29.26
C ALA A 252 19.84 12.45 30.42
N VAL A 253 18.70 11.76 30.36
CA VAL A 253 17.65 11.79 31.41
C VAL A 253 17.66 10.52 32.28
N ARG A 254 18.63 9.63 32.13
CA ARG A 254 18.86 8.56 33.09
C ARG A 254 19.72 9.10 34.25
N ILE A 255 19.06 9.70 35.24
CA ILE A 255 19.59 9.91 36.59
C ILE A 255 19.04 8.82 37.50
#